data_3bbb3d8885283f3886a45fd43d4591ac
#
_entry.id   3bbb3d8885283f3886a45fd43d4591ac
#
_cell.length_a   1.000
_cell.length_b   1.000
_cell.length_c   1.000
_cell.angle_alpha   90.00
_cell.angle_beta   90.00
_cell.angle_gamma   90.00
#
_symmetry.space_group_name_H-M   'P 1'
#
loop_
_entity.id
_entity.type
_entity.pdbx_description
1 polymer ?
#
loop_
_entity_poly.entity_id
_entity_poly.type
_entity_poly.pdbx_seq_one_letter_code
_entity_poly.pdbx_strand_id
1 'polypeptide(L)'
;FDPFGDDKINPAIEAVKRLPDEIGGAKIVKLEIPTKFNVSAEVVHDAIVKEKPDYVLSIGQAGGRYELTPERVAINLDDGRIKDNAGYQPLNHTIHEDGENAYFTQLPIKAMAKAIREAGVPAAVSNTAGTYVCNHIFYQVQYMRDKEFPTIKAGFMHIPFLPEQVVARPETPALSLEDDIKGITAAIAAIVAHDGKGDLETVEGKNH
;
A
#
# COMPACT_ATOMS: atom_id res chain seq x y z
N PHE A 1 -5.71 1.64 6.48
CA PHE A 1 -5.23 1.84 7.86
C PHE A 1 -6.10 2.85 8.58
N ASP A 2 -6.28 2.70 9.91
CA ASP A 2 -6.86 3.72 10.76
C ASP A 2 -5.95 4.97 10.86
N PRO A 3 -6.46 6.12 11.34
CA PRO A 3 -5.64 7.30 11.61
C PRO A 3 -4.54 7.02 12.64
N PHE A 4 -3.38 7.67 12.51
CA PHE A 4 -2.23 7.49 13.41
C PHE A 4 -1.48 8.81 13.64
N GLY A 5 -0.65 8.83 14.69
CA GLY A 5 0.04 10.03 15.13
C GLY A 5 -0.97 11.11 15.56
N ASP A 6 -0.79 12.33 15.09
CA ASP A 6 -1.67 13.47 15.39
C ASP A 6 -2.80 13.66 14.35
N ASP A 7 -2.82 12.83 13.29
CA ASP A 7 -3.81 12.94 12.23
C ASP A 7 -5.15 12.32 12.67
N LYS A 8 -6.25 13.01 12.35
CA LYS A 8 -7.62 12.56 12.68
C LYS A 8 -8.23 11.71 11.58
N ILE A 9 -7.65 11.73 10.40
CA ILE A 9 -8.08 10.99 9.21
C ILE A 9 -6.88 10.28 8.60
N ASN A 10 -7.16 9.20 7.87
CA ASN A 10 -6.15 8.56 7.03
C ASN A 10 -6.67 8.52 5.60
N PRO A 11 -6.00 9.19 4.64
CA PRO A 11 -6.46 9.28 3.26
C PRO A 11 -6.68 7.90 2.62
N ALA A 12 -5.88 6.90 2.97
CA ALA A 12 -5.98 5.57 2.38
C ALA A 12 -7.34 4.93 2.68
N ILE A 13 -7.81 4.93 3.93
CA ILE A 13 -9.11 4.35 4.25
C ILE A 13 -10.27 5.22 3.76
N GLU A 14 -10.11 6.53 3.74
CA GLU A 14 -11.13 7.44 3.18
C GLU A 14 -11.33 7.21 1.68
N ALA A 15 -10.27 6.99 0.94
CA ALA A 15 -10.33 6.65 -0.48
C ALA A 15 -10.91 5.23 -0.68
N VAL A 16 -10.41 4.22 0.04
CA VAL A 16 -10.86 2.83 -0.09
C VAL A 16 -12.36 2.69 0.18
N LYS A 17 -12.90 3.34 1.22
CA LYS A 17 -14.34 3.32 1.53
C LYS A 17 -15.21 3.80 0.36
N ARG A 18 -14.69 4.68 -0.51
CA ARG A 18 -15.40 5.29 -1.64
C ARG A 18 -15.13 4.64 -2.99
N LEU A 19 -14.27 3.63 -3.06
CA LEU A 19 -14.08 2.88 -4.30
C LEU A 19 -15.39 2.19 -4.71
N PRO A 20 -15.62 1.98 -6.02
CA PRO A 20 -16.68 1.09 -6.50
C PRO A 20 -16.53 -0.33 -5.93
N ASP A 21 -17.62 -1.09 -5.88
CA ASP A 21 -17.60 -2.48 -5.44
C ASP A 21 -17.10 -3.44 -6.53
N GLU A 22 -16.95 -2.92 -7.76
CA GLU A 22 -16.39 -3.62 -8.91
C GLU A 22 -15.51 -2.68 -9.73
N ILE A 23 -14.30 -3.12 -10.10
CA ILE A 23 -13.36 -2.38 -10.97
C ILE A 23 -12.79 -3.36 -12.00
N GLY A 24 -12.96 -3.07 -13.27
CA GLY A 24 -12.41 -3.90 -14.37
C GLY A 24 -12.95 -5.34 -14.40
N GLY A 25 -14.13 -5.59 -13.82
CA GLY A 25 -14.72 -6.93 -13.68
C GLY A 25 -14.29 -7.67 -12.40
N ALA A 26 -13.39 -7.10 -11.60
CA ALA A 26 -13.00 -7.67 -10.31
C ALA A 26 -13.87 -7.12 -9.17
N LYS A 27 -14.37 -8.01 -8.31
CA LYS A 27 -15.04 -7.65 -7.06
C LYS A 27 -14.05 -7.03 -6.08
N ILE A 28 -14.40 -5.90 -5.48
CA ILE A 28 -13.58 -5.20 -4.50
C ILE A 28 -14.07 -5.49 -3.08
N VAL A 29 -13.20 -6.08 -2.27
CA VAL A 29 -13.41 -6.24 -0.82
C VAL A 29 -12.60 -5.16 -0.11
N LYS A 30 -13.27 -4.32 0.65
CA LYS A 30 -12.68 -3.19 1.38
C LYS A 30 -12.42 -3.59 2.82
N LEU A 31 -11.20 -3.40 3.29
CA LEU A 31 -10.78 -3.76 4.64
C LEU A 31 -10.08 -2.57 5.30
N GLU A 32 -10.52 -2.20 6.49
CA GLU A 32 -9.81 -1.28 7.38
C GLU A 32 -8.96 -2.09 8.36
N ILE A 33 -7.68 -1.73 8.48
CA ILE A 33 -6.73 -2.39 9.39
C ILE A 33 -6.16 -1.38 10.39
N PRO A 34 -5.84 -1.80 11.62
CA PRO A 34 -5.25 -0.91 12.60
C PRO A 34 -3.80 -0.57 12.23
N THR A 35 -3.36 0.66 12.52
CA THR A 35 -1.96 1.06 12.41
C THR A 35 -1.19 0.56 13.64
N LYS A 36 -1.03 -0.76 13.69
CA LYS A 36 -0.37 -1.49 14.77
C LYS A 36 0.46 -2.62 14.18
N PHE A 37 1.72 -2.71 14.58
CA PHE A 37 2.56 -3.84 14.23
C PHE A 37 1.88 -5.17 14.67
N ASN A 38 2.12 -6.25 13.97
CA ASN A 38 1.55 -7.59 14.16
C ASN A 38 0.01 -7.65 14.05
N VAL A 39 -0.73 -6.89 14.83
CA VAL A 39 -2.21 -6.91 14.82
C VAL A 39 -2.78 -6.61 13.43
N SER A 40 -2.17 -5.71 12.68
CA SER A 40 -2.57 -5.44 11.29
C SER A 40 -2.41 -6.66 10.40
N ALA A 41 -1.35 -7.45 10.61
CA ALA A 41 -1.10 -8.68 9.86
C ALA A 41 -2.13 -9.76 10.16
N GLU A 42 -2.52 -9.94 11.43
CA GLU A 42 -3.56 -10.89 11.85
C GLU A 42 -4.91 -10.57 11.17
N VAL A 43 -5.31 -9.28 11.17
CA VAL A 43 -6.55 -8.83 10.53
C VAL A 43 -6.54 -9.13 9.03
N VAL A 44 -5.41 -8.91 8.35
CA VAL A 44 -5.29 -9.21 6.91
C VAL A 44 -5.28 -10.72 6.66
N HIS A 45 -4.59 -11.50 7.48
CA HIS A 45 -4.58 -12.96 7.39
C HIS A 45 -6.01 -13.53 7.48
N ASP A 46 -6.77 -13.13 8.49
CA ASP A 46 -8.15 -13.58 8.67
C ASP A 46 -9.04 -13.21 7.48
N ALA A 47 -8.84 -12.01 6.91
CA ALA A 47 -9.55 -11.59 5.71
C ALA A 47 -9.17 -12.43 4.49
N ILE A 48 -7.90 -12.77 4.30
CA ILE A 48 -7.43 -13.65 3.21
C ILE A 48 -8.06 -15.04 3.33
N VAL A 49 -8.05 -15.63 4.52
CA VAL A 49 -8.66 -16.95 4.79
C VAL A 49 -10.15 -16.94 4.45
N LYS A 50 -10.85 -15.88 4.85
CA LYS A 50 -12.31 -15.76 4.67
C LYS A 50 -12.69 -15.47 3.22
N GLU A 51 -12.07 -14.48 2.60
CA GLU A 51 -12.49 -13.94 1.29
C GLU A 51 -11.81 -14.66 0.12
N LYS A 52 -10.67 -15.32 0.35
CA LYS A 52 -9.85 -16.03 -0.67
C LYS A 52 -9.60 -15.19 -1.92
N PRO A 53 -8.98 -14.00 -1.77
CA PRO A 53 -8.78 -13.09 -2.87
C PRO A 53 -7.70 -13.59 -3.85
N ASP A 54 -7.80 -13.20 -5.12
CA ASP A 54 -6.73 -13.40 -6.11
C ASP A 54 -5.61 -12.36 -5.91
N TYR A 55 -5.98 -11.16 -5.45
CA TYR A 55 -5.09 -10.03 -5.27
C TYR A 55 -5.26 -9.37 -3.90
N VAL A 56 -4.15 -8.96 -3.32
CA VAL A 56 -4.13 -8.10 -2.11
C VAL A 56 -3.35 -6.83 -2.42
N LEU A 57 -4.04 -5.70 -2.46
CA LEU A 57 -3.42 -4.37 -2.56
C LEU A 57 -3.59 -3.63 -1.23
N SER A 58 -2.52 -3.51 -0.47
CA SER A 58 -2.48 -2.66 0.71
C SER A 58 -2.23 -1.20 0.32
N ILE A 59 -2.94 -0.27 0.96
CA ILE A 59 -2.82 1.16 0.67
C ILE A 59 -2.56 1.91 1.98
N GLY A 60 -1.52 2.74 2.00
CA GLY A 60 -1.12 3.52 3.17
C GLY A 60 -0.85 4.99 2.84
N GLN A 61 -0.83 5.82 3.89
CA GLN A 61 -0.45 7.23 3.81
C GLN A 61 1.07 7.37 3.84
N ALA A 62 1.64 8.14 2.92
CA ALA A 62 3.02 8.59 2.97
C ALA A 62 3.11 10.12 2.92
N GLY A 63 3.12 10.75 4.09
CA GLY A 63 3.29 12.20 4.22
C GLY A 63 4.59 12.70 3.59
N GLY A 64 4.50 13.83 2.87
CA GLY A 64 5.62 14.42 2.14
C GLY A 64 5.75 13.96 0.68
N ARG A 65 5.05 12.91 0.27
CA ARG A 65 4.91 12.58 -1.16
C ARG A 65 3.81 13.42 -1.80
N TYR A 66 3.94 13.70 -3.10
CA TYR A 66 2.94 14.46 -3.89
C TYR A 66 2.24 13.59 -4.94
N GLU A 67 2.59 12.32 -5.03
CA GLU A 67 2.14 11.39 -6.05
C GLU A 67 1.75 10.03 -5.45
N LEU A 68 0.92 9.27 -6.14
CA LEU A 68 0.64 7.88 -5.80
C LEU A 68 1.85 7.02 -6.15
N THR A 69 2.26 6.16 -5.24
CA THR A 69 3.48 5.38 -5.42
C THR A 69 3.25 3.89 -5.16
N PRO A 70 3.04 3.08 -6.23
CA PRO A 70 3.16 1.63 -6.14
C PRO A 70 4.55 1.23 -5.66
N GLU A 71 4.64 0.40 -4.63
CA GLU A 71 5.89 -0.01 -3.98
C GLU A 71 6.45 -1.27 -4.62
N ARG A 72 7.76 -1.27 -4.88
CA ARG A 72 8.48 -2.39 -5.51
C ARG A 72 8.81 -3.52 -4.56
N VAL A 73 9.22 -3.18 -3.33
CA VAL A 73 9.87 -4.11 -2.41
C VAL A 73 9.51 -3.84 -0.97
N ALA A 74 9.24 -4.91 -0.22
CA ALA A 74 9.15 -4.92 1.23
C ALA A 74 10.44 -5.52 1.81
N ILE A 75 10.94 -4.99 2.92
CA ILE A 75 12.14 -5.46 3.59
C ILE A 75 11.82 -6.06 4.95
N ASN A 76 12.62 -7.03 5.38
CA ASN A 76 12.47 -7.77 6.64
C ASN A 76 12.96 -6.96 7.84
N LEU A 77 12.40 -5.77 8.02
CA LEU A 77 12.84 -4.83 9.04
C LEU A 77 11.68 -3.98 9.57
N ASP A 78 11.52 -3.99 10.89
CA ASP A 78 10.72 -3.03 11.64
C ASP A 78 11.63 -2.06 12.38
N ASP A 79 11.55 -0.78 12.02
CA ASP A 79 12.28 0.31 12.67
C ASP A 79 11.38 1.55 12.73
N GLY A 80 10.63 1.67 13.82
CA GLY A 80 9.56 2.65 13.98
C GLY A 80 10.09 4.03 14.38
N ARG A 81 9.94 5.04 13.53
CA ARG A 81 10.23 6.44 13.88
C ARG A 81 9.39 6.96 15.03
N ILE A 82 8.18 6.47 15.17
CA ILE A 82 7.19 6.81 16.19
C ILE A 82 6.55 5.52 16.73
N LYS A 83 5.85 5.64 17.83
CA LYS A 83 5.01 4.56 18.37
C LYS A 83 3.82 4.31 17.44
N ASP A 84 3.40 3.06 17.35
CA ASP A 84 2.13 2.69 16.73
C ASP A 84 0.92 3.03 17.63
N ASN A 85 -0.28 2.76 17.14
CA ASN A 85 -1.50 3.04 17.89
C ASN A 85 -1.71 2.16 19.15
N ALA A 86 -0.84 1.18 19.39
CA ALA A 86 -0.77 0.41 20.64
C ALA A 86 0.33 0.91 21.60
N GLY A 87 1.10 1.91 21.19
CA GLY A 87 2.24 2.43 21.97
C GLY A 87 3.52 1.63 21.79
N TYR A 88 3.57 0.67 20.87
CA TYR A 88 4.74 -0.12 20.55
C TYR A 88 5.62 0.59 19.50
N GLN A 89 6.93 0.51 19.72
CA GLN A 89 7.93 1.09 18.82
C GLN A 89 9.09 0.11 18.67
N PRO A 90 9.10 -0.70 17.61
CA PRO A 90 10.24 -1.55 17.31
C PRO A 90 11.43 -0.72 16.86
N LEU A 91 12.64 -1.13 17.26
CA LEU A 91 13.88 -0.52 16.86
C LEU A 91 14.80 -1.58 16.26
N ASN A 92 14.97 -1.54 14.95
CA ASN A 92 15.83 -2.46 14.18
C ASN A 92 15.51 -3.96 14.41
N HIS A 93 14.22 -4.30 14.41
CA HIS A 93 13.76 -5.67 14.61
C HIS A 93 13.54 -6.38 13.26
N THR A 94 14.02 -7.63 13.15
CA THR A 94 13.65 -8.53 12.07
C THR A 94 12.18 -8.92 12.20
N ILE A 95 11.42 -8.89 11.10
CA ILE A 95 9.98 -9.24 11.12
C ILE A 95 9.81 -10.74 11.26
N HIS A 96 10.52 -11.53 10.41
CA HIS A 96 10.54 -13.00 10.46
C HIS A 96 11.96 -13.53 10.30
N GLU A 97 12.43 -14.32 11.26
CA GLU A 97 13.78 -14.91 11.24
C GLU A 97 13.96 -15.93 10.10
N ASP A 98 12.89 -16.60 9.69
CA ASP A 98 12.86 -17.59 8.61
C ASP A 98 12.32 -17.03 7.28
N GLY A 99 12.13 -15.72 7.21
CA GLY A 99 11.70 -15.01 6.00
C GLY A 99 12.89 -14.50 5.18
N GLU A 100 12.64 -14.21 3.90
CA GLU A 100 13.63 -13.60 3.03
C GLU A 100 14.00 -12.18 3.52
N ASN A 101 15.19 -11.69 3.19
CA ASN A 101 15.61 -10.33 3.52
C ASN A 101 14.67 -9.27 2.89
N ALA A 102 14.08 -9.60 1.75
CA ALA A 102 13.13 -8.74 1.06
C ALA A 102 12.23 -9.56 0.13
N TYR A 103 11.00 -9.10 -0.06
CA TYR A 103 10.07 -9.62 -1.04
C TYR A 103 9.70 -8.55 -2.07
N PHE A 104 9.76 -8.91 -3.36
CA PHE A 104 9.24 -8.07 -4.42
C PHE A 104 7.73 -8.24 -4.58
N THR A 105 7.04 -7.16 -4.93
CA THR A 105 5.63 -7.21 -5.31
C THR A 105 5.40 -8.11 -6.52
N GLN A 106 4.24 -8.75 -6.58
CA GLN A 106 3.78 -9.49 -7.78
C GLN A 106 2.79 -8.66 -8.60
N LEU A 107 2.46 -7.45 -8.15
CA LEU A 107 1.57 -6.57 -8.91
C LEU A 107 2.33 -5.86 -10.04
N PRO A 108 1.68 -5.53 -11.15
CA PRO A 108 2.28 -4.86 -12.29
C PRO A 108 2.47 -3.36 -12.01
N ILE A 109 3.43 -3.02 -11.14
CA ILE A 109 3.59 -1.66 -10.59
C ILE A 109 3.89 -0.59 -11.65
N LYS A 110 4.57 -0.97 -12.73
CA LYS A 110 4.84 -0.03 -13.84
C LYS A 110 3.58 0.25 -14.64
N ALA A 111 2.76 -0.77 -14.90
CA ALA A 111 1.45 -0.60 -15.52
C ALA A 111 0.50 0.19 -14.62
N MET A 112 0.54 -0.05 -13.30
CA MET A 112 -0.23 0.74 -12.33
C MET A 112 0.17 2.22 -12.40
N ALA A 113 1.46 2.55 -12.27
CA ALA A 113 1.94 3.92 -12.33
C ALA A 113 1.58 4.61 -13.66
N LYS A 114 1.70 3.89 -14.79
CA LYS A 114 1.29 4.38 -16.10
C LYS A 114 -0.21 4.69 -16.14
N ALA A 115 -1.06 3.77 -15.70
CA ALA A 115 -2.51 3.95 -15.71
C ALA A 115 -2.97 5.11 -14.82
N ILE A 116 -2.34 5.29 -13.65
CA ILE A 116 -2.60 6.43 -12.77
C ILE A 116 -2.27 7.76 -13.49
N ARG A 117 -1.10 7.86 -14.16
CA ARG A 117 -0.73 9.05 -14.93
C ARG A 117 -1.67 9.30 -16.13
N GLU A 118 -2.09 8.25 -16.83
CA GLU A 118 -3.06 8.36 -17.92
C GLU A 118 -4.44 8.82 -17.44
N ALA A 119 -4.79 8.52 -16.18
CA ALA A 119 -5.95 9.08 -15.51
C ALA A 119 -5.76 10.55 -15.08
N GLY A 120 -4.60 11.16 -15.30
CA GLY A 120 -4.31 12.55 -14.95
C GLY A 120 -3.90 12.76 -13.48
N VAL A 121 -3.45 11.72 -12.79
CA VAL A 121 -2.98 11.77 -11.41
C VAL A 121 -1.47 11.52 -11.38
N PRO A 122 -0.67 12.29 -10.61
CA PRO A 122 0.77 12.04 -10.49
C PRO A 122 1.07 10.67 -9.91
N ALA A 123 2.00 9.94 -10.52
CA ALA A 123 2.43 8.63 -10.01
C ALA A 123 3.85 8.26 -10.44
N ALA A 124 4.56 7.56 -9.59
CA ALA A 124 5.85 6.92 -9.87
C ALA A 124 6.00 5.62 -9.08
N VAL A 125 6.84 4.70 -9.57
CA VAL A 125 7.20 3.51 -8.79
C VAL A 125 8.16 3.92 -7.67
N SER A 126 7.90 3.43 -6.45
CA SER A 126 8.77 3.62 -5.29
C SER A 126 9.59 2.35 -5.00
N ASN A 127 10.81 2.56 -4.55
CA ASN A 127 11.74 1.47 -4.17
C ASN A 127 11.82 1.27 -2.65
N THR A 128 10.98 1.94 -1.85
CA THR A 128 10.96 1.77 -0.40
C THR A 128 9.61 2.15 0.20
N ALA A 129 9.04 1.23 0.97
CA ALA A 129 7.85 1.49 1.80
C ALA A 129 8.21 2.02 3.21
N GLY A 130 9.50 2.33 3.45
CA GLY A 130 10.02 2.69 4.76
C GLY A 130 10.22 1.48 5.66
N THR A 131 10.11 1.68 6.98
CA THR A 131 10.34 0.65 8.02
C THR A 131 9.31 0.68 9.14
N TYR A 132 8.18 1.36 8.89
CA TYR A 132 7.05 1.46 9.81
C TYR A 132 5.96 0.44 9.46
N VAL A 133 4.77 0.57 10.02
CA VAL A 133 3.64 -0.37 9.85
C VAL A 133 3.30 -0.64 8.37
N CYS A 134 3.54 0.32 7.47
CA CYS A 134 3.32 0.12 6.03
C CYS A 134 4.26 -0.94 5.45
N ASN A 135 5.56 -0.85 5.72
CA ASN A 135 6.51 -1.89 5.31
C ASN A 135 6.22 -3.20 6.03
N HIS A 136 5.91 -3.15 7.33
CA HIS A 136 5.53 -4.34 8.09
C HIS A 136 4.40 -5.12 7.42
N ILE A 137 3.25 -4.46 7.13
CA ILE A 137 2.13 -5.15 6.49
C ILE A 137 2.43 -5.60 5.07
N PHE A 138 3.20 -4.81 4.31
CA PHE A 138 3.63 -5.21 2.98
C PHE A 138 4.48 -6.48 3.05
N TYR A 139 5.46 -6.53 3.97
CA TYR A 139 6.30 -7.70 4.18
C TYR A 139 5.48 -8.90 4.68
N GLN A 140 4.61 -8.72 5.67
CA GLN A 140 3.78 -9.78 6.24
C GLN A 140 2.88 -10.44 5.20
N VAL A 141 2.24 -9.67 4.34
CA VAL A 141 1.39 -10.23 3.27
C VAL A 141 2.23 -11.02 2.26
N GLN A 142 3.44 -10.55 1.94
CA GLN A 142 4.36 -11.29 1.08
C GLN A 142 4.86 -12.59 1.75
N TYR A 143 5.15 -12.55 3.04
CA TYR A 143 5.53 -13.73 3.81
C TYR A 143 4.39 -14.76 3.87
N MET A 144 3.16 -14.33 4.16
CA MET A 144 1.97 -15.18 4.11
C MET A 144 1.78 -15.80 2.73
N ARG A 145 1.99 -15.03 1.66
CA ARG A 145 1.94 -15.52 0.29
C ARG A 145 2.99 -16.59 0.04
N ASP A 146 4.21 -16.38 0.51
CA ASP A 146 5.31 -17.32 0.33
C ASP A 146 5.07 -18.65 1.08
N LYS A 147 4.59 -18.58 2.31
CA LYS A 147 4.47 -19.74 3.20
C LYS A 147 3.11 -20.45 3.14
N GLU A 148 2.02 -19.73 2.89
CA GLU A 148 0.67 -20.24 3.10
C GLU A 148 -0.26 -20.06 1.89
N PHE A 149 -0.17 -18.91 1.18
CA PHE A 149 -1.09 -18.56 0.08
C PHE A 149 -0.38 -18.31 -1.25
N PRO A 150 0.31 -19.31 -1.84
CA PRO A 150 1.22 -19.10 -2.98
C PRO A 150 0.53 -18.63 -4.28
N THR A 151 -0.78 -18.72 -4.37
CA THR A 151 -1.55 -18.29 -5.55
C THR A 151 -1.93 -16.82 -5.53
N ILE A 152 -1.89 -16.17 -4.36
CA ILE A 152 -2.23 -14.75 -4.21
C ILE A 152 -1.11 -13.89 -4.82
N LYS A 153 -1.49 -12.83 -5.51
CA LYS A 153 -0.59 -11.75 -5.92
C LYS A 153 -0.77 -10.55 -5.01
N ALA A 154 0.30 -10.04 -4.44
CA ALA A 154 0.22 -9.00 -3.42
C ALA A 154 1.17 -7.82 -3.70
N GLY A 155 0.78 -6.65 -3.21
CA GLY A 155 1.59 -5.45 -3.27
C GLY A 155 1.07 -4.34 -2.36
N PHE A 156 1.74 -3.21 -2.45
CA PHE A 156 1.47 -2.04 -1.63
C PHE A 156 1.49 -0.77 -2.49
N MET A 157 0.70 0.23 -2.11
CA MET A 157 0.75 1.55 -2.70
C MET A 157 0.62 2.62 -1.62
N HIS A 158 1.47 3.64 -1.67
CA HIS A 158 1.33 4.82 -0.84
C HIS A 158 0.61 5.95 -1.58
N ILE A 159 -0.14 6.73 -0.82
CA ILE A 159 -0.81 7.95 -1.28
C ILE A 159 -0.44 9.14 -0.39
N PRO A 160 -0.52 10.39 -0.90
CA PRO A 160 -0.20 11.61 -0.16
C PRO A 160 -1.17 11.93 0.99
N PHE A 161 -0.88 13.01 1.72
CA PHE A 161 -1.85 13.67 2.59
C PHE A 161 -3.03 14.24 1.79
N LEU A 162 -4.18 14.38 2.45
CA LEU A 162 -5.29 15.20 1.96
C LEU A 162 -5.03 16.69 2.27
N PRO A 163 -5.60 17.62 1.50
CA PRO A 163 -5.44 19.06 1.73
C PRO A 163 -5.77 19.51 3.17
N GLU A 164 -6.81 18.95 3.78
CA GLU A 164 -7.20 19.26 5.15
C GLU A 164 -6.18 18.86 6.21
N GLN A 165 -5.32 17.87 5.93
CA GLN A 165 -4.27 17.46 6.85
C GLN A 165 -3.07 18.43 6.86
N VAL A 166 -2.91 19.23 5.80
CA VAL A 166 -1.71 20.07 5.60
C VAL A 166 -1.99 21.57 5.74
N VAL A 167 -3.21 21.97 6.07
CA VAL A 167 -3.59 23.39 6.23
C VAL A 167 -2.63 24.15 7.16
N ALA A 168 -2.13 23.52 8.22
CA ALA A 168 -1.18 24.09 9.18
C ALA A 168 0.27 23.59 8.97
N ARG A 169 0.57 22.93 7.82
CA ARG A 169 1.88 22.37 7.50
C ARG A 169 2.42 23.01 6.22
N PRO A 170 3.07 24.19 6.28
CA PRO A 170 3.61 24.86 5.09
C PRO A 170 4.48 23.95 4.26
N GLU A 171 4.47 24.15 2.93
CA GLU A 171 5.29 23.42 1.96
C GLU A 171 5.09 21.89 1.94
N THR A 172 4.05 21.39 2.62
CA THR A 172 3.74 19.95 2.63
C THR A 172 2.78 19.64 1.47
N PRO A 173 3.18 18.74 0.56
CA PRO A 173 2.31 18.37 -0.56
C PRO A 173 1.10 17.57 -0.09
N ALA A 174 0.02 17.71 -0.83
CA ALA A 174 -1.22 16.98 -0.64
C ALA A 174 -1.89 16.69 -1.98
N LEU A 175 -2.77 15.71 -2.02
CA LEU A 175 -3.60 15.38 -3.16
C LEU A 175 -5.07 15.35 -2.73
N SER A 176 -5.99 15.67 -3.65
CA SER A 176 -7.41 15.61 -3.32
C SER A 176 -7.86 14.16 -3.16
N LEU A 177 -8.85 13.95 -2.29
CA LEU A 177 -9.43 12.61 -2.11
C LEU A 177 -10.03 12.07 -3.42
N GLU A 178 -10.55 12.96 -4.27
CA GLU A 178 -11.08 12.60 -5.59
C GLU A 178 -9.97 12.07 -6.52
N ASP A 179 -8.80 12.71 -6.52
CA ASP A 179 -7.65 12.24 -7.29
C ASP A 179 -7.09 10.94 -6.73
N ASP A 180 -7.06 10.76 -5.40
CA ASP A 180 -6.67 9.49 -4.78
C ASP A 180 -7.60 8.35 -5.22
N ILE A 181 -8.92 8.54 -5.15
CA ILE A 181 -9.91 7.55 -5.61
C ILE A 181 -9.72 7.22 -7.08
N LYS A 182 -9.54 8.24 -7.91
CA LYS A 182 -9.33 8.12 -9.35
C LYS A 182 -8.06 7.34 -9.67
N GLY A 183 -6.96 7.67 -9.01
CA GLY A 183 -5.67 7.00 -9.17
C GLY A 183 -5.68 5.55 -8.67
N ILE A 184 -6.30 5.29 -7.50
CA ILE A 184 -6.45 3.92 -6.98
C ILE A 184 -7.31 3.08 -7.93
N THR A 185 -8.41 3.63 -8.43
CA THR A 185 -9.28 2.94 -9.40
C THR A 185 -8.51 2.56 -10.66
N ALA A 186 -7.72 3.48 -11.21
CA ALA A 186 -6.87 3.22 -12.37
C ALA A 186 -5.81 2.14 -12.10
N ALA A 187 -5.18 2.17 -10.93
CA ALA A 187 -4.21 1.17 -10.51
C ALA A 187 -4.84 -0.24 -10.43
N ILE A 188 -6.01 -0.36 -9.80
CA ILE A 188 -6.72 -1.64 -9.69
C ILE A 188 -7.14 -2.14 -11.08
N ALA A 189 -7.65 -1.28 -11.95
CA ALA A 189 -7.98 -1.64 -13.33
C ALA A 189 -6.75 -2.17 -14.10
N ALA A 190 -5.57 -1.57 -13.87
CA ALA A 190 -4.33 -2.05 -14.47
C ALA A 190 -3.91 -3.42 -13.92
N ILE A 191 -4.08 -3.69 -12.62
CA ILE A 191 -3.83 -5.02 -12.02
C ILE A 191 -4.68 -6.07 -12.73
N VAL A 192 -5.98 -5.83 -12.87
CA VAL A 192 -6.91 -6.75 -13.52
C VAL A 192 -6.56 -6.96 -15.00
N ALA A 193 -6.25 -5.89 -15.73
CA ALA A 193 -5.90 -5.95 -17.16
C ALA A 193 -4.59 -6.70 -17.43
N HIS A 194 -3.71 -6.82 -16.42
CA HIS A 194 -2.43 -7.52 -16.50
C HIS A 194 -2.46 -8.91 -15.83
N ASP A 195 -3.62 -9.43 -15.50
CA ASP A 195 -3.71 -10.80 -14.96
C ASP A 195 -3.12 -11.81 -15.95
N GLY A 196 -2.27 -12.70 -15.45
CA GLY A 196 -1.53 -13.67 -16.26
C GLY A 196 -0.47 -13.10 -17.20
N LYS A 197 -0.22 -11.77 -17.18
CA LYS A 197 0.80 -11.09 -17.97
C LYS A 197 1.93 -10.58 -17.08
N GLY A 198 3.11 -10.35 -17.66
CA GLY A 198 4.21 -9.63 -17.00
C GLY A 198 3.91 -8.13 -16.86
N ASP A 199 4.70 -7.44 -16.03
CA ASP A 199 4.69 -5.97 -15.96
C ASP A 199 5.32 -5.36 -17.23
N LEU A 200 5.16 -4.06 -17.41
CA LEU A 200 5.70 -3.34 -18.57
C LEU A 200 7.23 -3.38 -18.59
N GLU A 201 7.81 -3.56 -19.77
CA GLU A 201 9.26 -3.48 -20.01
C GLU A 201 9.73 -2.02 -20.17
N THR A 202 9.48 -1.19 -19.17
CA THR A 202 9.85 0.23 -19.11
C THR A 202 10.73 0.50 -17.90
N VAL A 203 11.50 1.58 -17.93
CA VAL A 203 12.23 2.05 -16.75
C VAL A 203 11.31 2.90 -15.91
N GLU A 204 11.11 2.51 -14.65
CA GLU A 204 10.29 3.22 -13.67
C GLU A 204 10.98 3.14 -12.30
N GLY A 205 10.75 4.16 -11.48
CA GLY A 205 11.27 4.28 -10.13
C GLY A 205 12.19 5.48 -9.97
N LYS A 206 12.14 6.08 -8.79
CA LYS A 206 13.00 7.19 -8.42
C LYS A 206 14.34 6.68 -7.93
N ASN A 207 15.41 7.36 -8.30
CA ASN A 207 16.77 7.06 -7.83
C ASN A 207 17.11 7.85 -6.55
N HIS A 208 16.19 8.71 -6.09
CA HIS A 208 16.36 9.57 -4.91
C HIS A 208 14.99 9.99 -4.34
#